data_fb97c472de464e8a13f6726a03b64355
#
_entry.id   fb97c472de464e8a13f6726a03b64355
#
_cell.length_a   1.000
_cell.length_b   1.000
_cell.length_c   1.000
_cell.angle_alpha   90.00
_cell.angle_beta   90.00
_cell.angle_gamma   90.00
#
_symmetry.space_group_name_H-M   'P 1'
#
loop_
_entity.id
_entity.type
_entity.pdbx_description
1 polymer ?
#
loop_
_entity_poly.entity_id
_entity_poly.type
_entity_poly.pdbx_seq_one_letter_code
_entity_poly.pdbx_strand_id
1 'polypeptide(L)'
;REAFNEALLAKLQSYNVDLVVLAGCLVVIPQSIVDAYPNKIINIHPSLIPSFCGTGYYGLKVHEGVLSRGVKVTGATVHFVDGGTDTGPIILQKAVEVHEGDTPKALQQRVMEEAEWVIMPRAIDLIANGKVTVEDGHVKIKE
;
A
#
# COMPACT_ATOMS: atom_id res chain seq x y z
N ARG A 1 6.82 16.81 -16.05
CA ARG A 1 5.99 15.87 -15.28
C ARG A 1 4.98 15.11 -16.14
N GLU A 2 4.26 15.81 -17.02
CA GLU A 2 3.37 15.14 -17.97
C GLU A 2 4.15 14.21 -18.90
N ALA A 3 5.30 14.64 -19.37
CA ALA A 3 6.16 13.82 -20.22
C ALA A 3 6.59 12.54 -19.48
N PHE A 4 6.91 12.65 -18.19
CA PHE A 4 7.25 11.48 -17.38
C PHE A 4 6.05 10.54 -17.23
N ASN A 5 4.87 11.11 -16.97
CA ASN A 5 3.65 10.33 -16.79
C ASN A 5 3.27 9.58 -18.07
N GLU A 6 3.36 10.25 -19.22
CA GLU A 6 3.09 9.63 -20.51
C GLU A 6 4.09 8.53 -20.83
N ALA A 7 5.37 8.77 -20.53
CA ALA A 7 6.41 7.78 -20.75
C ALA A 7 6.23 6.57 -19.87
N LEU A 8 5.85 6.77 -18.61
CA LEU A 8 5.59 5.68 -17.67
C LEU A 8 4.40 4.84 -18.14
N LEU A 9 3.30 5.48 -18.54
CA LEU A 9 2.13 4.75 -19.01
C LEU A 9 2.46 3.94 -20.28
N ALA A 10 3.16 4.55 -21.22
CA ALA A 10 3.57 3.87 -22.46
C ALA A 10 4.46 2.66 -22.15
N LYS A 11 5.37 2.82 -21.20
CA LYS A 11 6.27 1.74 -20.78
C LYS A 11 5.50 0.58 -20.17
N LEU A 12 4.56 0.86 -19.27
CA LEU A 12 3.72 -0.16 -18.67
C LEU A 12 2.91 -0.91 -19.72
N GLN A 13 2.32 -0.17 -20.65
CA GLN A 13 1.53 -0.76 -21.73
C GLN A 13 2.38 -1.61 -22.66
N SER A 14 3.64 -1.22 -22.90
CA SER A 14 4.55 -1.96 -23.78
C SER A 14 4.92 -3.34 -23.23
N TYR A 15 4.86 -3.53 -21.90
CA TYR A 15 5.16 -4.80 -21.26
C TYR A 15 3.93 -5.68 -21.01
N ASN A 16 2.74 -5.24 -21.43
CA ASN A 16 1.48 -5.96 -21.17
C ASN A 16 1.32 -6.32 -19.69
N VAL A 17 1.51 -5.32 -18.83
CA VAL A 17 1.45 -5.52 -17.39
C VAL A 17 0.01 -5.78 -16.95
N ASP A 18 -0.21 -6.82 -16.15
CA ASP A 18 -1.52 -7.18 -15.59
C ASP A 18 -1.74 -6.61 -14.19
N LEU A 19 -0.66 -6.34 -13.47
CA LEU A 19 -0.70 -5.83 -12.11
C LEU A 19 0.52 -4.94 -11.87
N VAL A 20 0.28 -3.77 -11.31
CA VAL A 20 1.36 -2.85 -10.91
C VAL A 20 1.47 -2.89 -9.39
N VAL A 21 2.66 -3.16 -8.88
CA VAL A 21 2.91 -3.25 -7.43
C VAL A 21 3.81 -2.09 -7.03
N LEU A 22 3.34 -1.30 -6.05
CA LEU A 22 4.09 -0.19 -5.51
C LEU A 22 4.56 -0.53 -4.10
N ALA A 23 5.85 -0.34 -3.86
CA ALA A 23 6.45 -0.55 -2.55
C ALA A 23 7.44 0.57 -2.31
N GLY A 24 7.20 1.38 -1.29
CA GLY A 24 8.04 2.53 -0.98
C GLY A 24 7.94 3.65 -2.00
N CYS A 25 6.85 3.72 -2.74
CA CYS A 25 6.65 4.76 -3.74
C CYS A 25 6.24 6.06 -3.06
N LEU A 26 7.03 7.12 -3.27
CA LEU A 26 6.78 8.43 -2.68
C LEU A 26 6.04 9.37 -3.63
N VAL A 27 5.80 8.93 -4.84
CA VAL A 27 5.17 9.74 -5.89
C VAL A 27 3.71 9.37 -6.03
N VAL A 28 2.84 10.37 -6.07
CA VAL A 28 1.43 10.15 -6.34
C VAL A 28 1.28 9.65 -7.78
N ILE A 29 0.58 8.54 -7.94
CA ILE A 29 0.37 7.96 -9.27
C ILE A 29 -0.64 8.83 -10.03
N PRO A 30 -0.30 9.23 -11.28
CA PRO A 30 -1.19 10.07 -12.06
C PRO A 30 -2.53 9.41 -12.35
N GLN A 31 -3.58 10.21 -12.41
CA GLN A 31 -4.92 9.70 -12.68
C GLN A 31 -4.99 8.93 -14.00
N SER A 32 -4.22 9.35 -15.02
CA SER A 32 -4.19 8.65 -16.30
C SER A 32 -3.75 7.18 -16.17
N ILE A 33 -2.81 6.93 -15.28
CA ILE A 33 -2.32 5.55 -15.03
C ILE A 33 -3.35 4.78 -14.22
N VAL A 34 -3.93 5.40 -13.20
CA VAL A 34 -4.99 4.78 -12.41
C VAL A 34 -6.16 4.38 -13.31
N ASP A 35 -6.56 5.27 -14.23
CA ASP A 35 -7.66 5.01 -15.16
C ASP A 35 -7.36 3.89 -16.15
N ALA A 36 -6.09 3.75 -16.54
CA ALA A 36 -5.66 2.71 -17.47
C ALA A 36 -5.59 1.32 -16.81
N TYR A 37 -5.45 1.30 -15.48
CA TYR A 37 -5.30 0.05 -14.71
C TYR A 37 -6.26 0.03 -13.52
N PRO A 38 -7.59 0.09 -13.77
CA PRO A 38 -8.57 0.10 -12.68
C PRO A 38 -8.50 -1.20 -11.88
N ASN A 39 -8.31 -1.06 -10.57
CA ASN A 39 -8.13 -2.21 -9.65
C ASN A 39 -6.98 -3.13 -10.06
N LYS A 40 -5.93 -2.55 -10.65
CA LYS A 40 -4.74 -3.29 -11.09
C LYS A 40 -3.45 -2.69 -10.54
N ILE A 41 -3.55 -1.68 -9.67
CA ILE A 41 -2.38 -1.08 -9.01
C ILE A 41 -2.58 -1.28 -7.52
N ILE A 42 -1.61 -1.91 -6.87
CA ILE A 42 -1.65 -2.10 -5.42
C ILE A 42 -0.44 -1.42 -4.79
N ASN A 43 -0.61 -1.00 -3.54
CA ASN A 43 0.43 -0.35 -2.76
C ASN A 43 0.44 -0.94 -1.37
N ILE A 44 1.61 -0.92 -0.73
CA ILE A 44 1.73 -1.25 0.69
C ILE A 44 2.07 0.01 1.47
N HIS A 45 1.32 0.23 2.55
CA HIS A 45 1.53 1.36 3.44
C HIS A 45 1.83 0.82 4.84
N PRO A 46 2.87 1.33 5.53
CA PRO A 46 3.32 0.76 6.80
C PRO A 46 2.52 1.24 8.00
N SER A 47 1.21 1.27 7.90
CA SER A 47 0.30 1.52 9.02
C SER A 47 -1.01 0.77 8.79
N LEU A 48 -1.85 0.79 9.81
CA LEU A 48 -3.20 0.25 9.71
C LEU A 48 -4.13 1.38 9.24
N ILE A 49 -4.26 1.53 7.93
CA ILE A 49 -5.15 2.54 7.35
C ILE A 49 -6.55 2.39 7.95
N PRO A 50 -7.23 3.45 8.37
CA PRO A 50 -6.97 4.86 8.05
C PRO A 50 -6.04 5.62 9.03
N SER A 51 -5.35 4.93 9.91
CA SER A 51 -4.42 5.56 10.85
C SER A 51 -3.09 5.88 10.17
N PHE A 52 -2.51 7.03 10.48
CA PHE A 52 -1.17 7.44 10.05
C PHE A 52 -0.93 7.25 8.55
N CYS A 53 -1.86 7.72 7.76
CA CYS A 53 -1.79 7.64 6.30
C CYS A 53 -2.19 8.97 5.68
N GLY A 54 -2.03 9.06 4.35
CA GLY A 54 -2.33 10.27 3.61
C GLY A 54 -1.10 11.16 3.46
N THR A 55 -1.34 12.40 3.06
CA THR A 55 -0.27 13.36 2.76
C THR A 55 0.66 13.56 3.96
N GLY A 56 1.96 13.43 3.71
CA GLY A 56 2.98 13.61 4.73
C GLY A 56 3.35 12.36 5.51
N TYR A 57 2.58 11.29 5.42
CA TYR A 57 2.88 10.03 6.09
C TYR A 57 3.54 9.05 5.13
N TYR A 58 4.85 9.03 5.11
CA TYR A 58 5.66 8.12 4.30
C TYR A 58 6.96 7.77 5.01
N GLY A 59 7.50 6.60 4.71
CA GLY A 59 8.77 6.15 5.27
C GLY A 59 8.79 6.17 6.79
N LEU A 60 9.87 6.69 7.37
CA LEU A 60 10.03 6.78 8.81
C LEU A 60 9.02 7.69 9.49
N LYS A 61 8.45 8.65 8.76
CA LYS A 61 7.45 9.58 9.33
C LYS A 61 6.21 8.86 9.86
N VAL A 62 5.84 7.74 9.25
CA VAL A 62 4.72 6.92 9.73
C VAL A 62 5.04 6.42 11.14
N HIS A 63 6.22 5.83 11.31
CA HIS A 63 6.63 5.23 12.58
C HIS A 63 6.89 6.30 13.65
N GLU A 64 7.41 7.45 13.25
CA GLU A 64 7.55 8.60 14.15
C GLU A 64 6.18 9.04 14.67
N GLY A 65 5.18 9.10 13.78
CA GLY A 65 3.81 9.45 14.18
C GLY A 65 3.20 8.44 15.14
N VAL A 66 3.39 7.15 14.86
CA VAL A 66 2.92 6.06 15.72
C VAL A 66 3.50 6.19 17.12
N LEU A 67 4.82 6.37 17.21
CA LEU A 67 5.50 6.46 18.50
C LEU A 67 5.13 7.73 19.23
N SER A 68 5.01 8.87 18.55
CA SER A 68 4.67 10.14 19.20
C SER A 68 3.26 10.11 19.76
N ARG A 69 2.34 9.40 19.13
CA ARG A 69 0.96 9.30 19.61
C ARG A 69 0.82 8.28 20.74
N GLY A 70 1.77 7.36 20.87
CA GLY A 70 1.76 6.34 21.92
C GLY A 70 0.79 5.20 21.67
N VAL A 71 0.46 4.90 20.42
CA VAL A 71 -0.40 3.75 20.12
C VAL A 71 0.34 2.46 20.42
N LYS A 72 -0.42 1.43 20.75
CA LYS A 72 0.15 0.15 21.18
C LYS A 72 0.22 -0.87 20.06
N VAL A 73 -0.54 -0.65 19.00
CA VAL A 73 -0.61 -1.55 17.84
C VAL A 73 -0.50 -0.72 16.58
N THR A 74 0.36 -1.17 15.67
CA THR A 74 0.47 -0.61 14.32
C THR A 74 0.40 -1.78 13.34
N GLY A 75 0.91 -1.64 12.14
CA GLY A 75 0.90 -2.71 11.16
C GLY A 75 1.10 -2.21 9.76
N ALA A 76 0.63 -2.98 8.79
CA ALA A 76 0.72 -2.61 7.40
C ALA A 76 -0.58 -2.92 6.67
N THR A 77 -0.81 -2.22 5.58
CA THR A 77 -2.00 -2.34 4.74
C THR A 77 -1.60 -2.46 3.28
N VAL A 78 -2.13 -3.46 2.59
CA VAL A 78 -2.09 -3.53 1.12
C VAL A 78 -3.45 -3.08 0.62
N HIS A 79 -3.45 -2.13 -0.30
CA HIS A 79 -4.69 -1.58 -0.85
C HIS A 79 -4.55 -1.33 -2.35
N PHE A 80 -5.68 -1.27 -3.03
CA PHE A 80 -5.70 -0.80 -4.40
C PHE A 80 -5.48 0.71 -4.42
N VAL A 81 -4.82 1.18 -5.46
CA VAL A 81 -4.56 2.61 -5.65
C VAL A 81 -5.69 3.22 -6.46
N ASP A 82 -6.28 4.29 -5.94
CA ASP A 82 -7.23 5.12 -6.65
C ASP A 82 -6.62 6.53 -6.82
N GLY A 83 -7.43 7.55 -7.08
CA GLY A 83 -6.92 8.89 -7.30
C GLY A 83 -6.46 9.63 -6.05
N GLY A 84 -6.71 9.08 -4.86
CA GLY A 84 -6.33 9.71 -3.60
C GLY A 84 -5.05 9.12 -3.02
N THR A 85 -4.58 9.70 -1.91
CA THR A 85 -3.41 9.21 -1.21
C THR A 85 -3.85 8.24 -0.11
N ASP A 86 -3.52 6.96 -0.28
CA ASP A 86 -3.85 5.88 0.66
C ASP A 86 -5.34 5.74 0.92
N THR A 87 -6.17 5.96 -0.09
CA THR A 87 -7.64 5.97 0.05
C THR A 87 -8.34 4.81 -0.65
N GLY A 88 -7.63 4.02 -1.45
CA GLY A 88 -8.24 2.94 -2.21
C GLY A 88 -8.68 1.76 -1.37
N PRO A 89 -9.46 0.84 -1.97
CA PRO A 89 -9.99 -0.32 -1.24
C PRO A 89 -8.90 -1.18 -0.63
N ILE A 90 -9.11 -1.57 0.63
CA ILE A 90 -8.14 -2.34 1.41
C ILE A 90 -8.25 -3.83 1.07
N ILE A 91 -7.11 -4.46 0.78
CA ILE A 91 -7.05 -5.88 0.44
C ILE A 91 -6.71 -6.72 1.67
N LEU A 92 -5.58 -6.43 2.30
CA LEU A 92 -5.10 -7.16 3.49
C LEU A 92 -4.48 -6.19 4.48
N GLN A 93 -4.60 -6.52 5.75
CA GLN A 93 -3.94 -5.79 6.83
C GLN A 93 -3.35 -6.79 7.81
N LYS A 94 -2.23 -6.41 8.44
CA LYS A 94 -1.63 -7.22 9.49
C LYS A 94 -1.14 -6.32 10.61
N ALA A 95 -1.56 -6.63 11.83
CA ALA A 95 -1.19 -5.88 13.02
C ALA A 95 0.17 -6.29 13.55
N VAL A 96 0.88 -5.33 14.13
CA VAL A 96 2.19 -5.51 14.76
C VAL A 96 2.20 -4.74 16.07
N GLU A 97 2.71 -5.35 17.12
CA GLU A 97 2.82 -4.68 18.42
C GLU A 97 3.91 -3.62 18.42
N VAL A 98 3.64 -2.51 19.11
CA VAL A 98 4.64 -1.49 19.40
C VAL A 98 5.24 -1.82 20.75
N HIS A 99 6.57 -1.89 20.81
CA HIS A 99 7.27 -2.21 22.06
C HIS A 99 7.75 -0.94 22.75
N GLU A 100 7.76 -0.98 24.07
CA GLU A 100 8.30 0.12 24.86
C GLU A 100 9.78 0.33 24.50
N GLY A 101 10.17 1.57 24.31
CA GLY A 101 11.54 1.89 23.94
C GLY A 101 11.85 1.79 22.44
N ASP A 102 10.86 1.48 21.60
CA ASP A 102 11.09 1.42 20.14
C ASP A 102 11.57 2.76 19.59
N THR A 103 12.56 2.68 18.70
CA THR A 103 12.92 3.79 17.84
C THR A 103 12.13 3.68 16.54
N PRO A 104 12.01 4.77 15.75
CA PRO A 104 11.35 4.69 14.45
C PRO A 104 11.95 3.61 13.55
N LYS A 105 13.28 3.47 13.54
CA LYS A 105 13.93 2.44 12.72
C LYS A 105 13.65 1.03 13.20
N ALA A 106 13.64 0.81 14.51
CA ALA A 106 13.34 -0.52 15.07
C ALA A 106 11.91 -0.92 14.73
N LEU A 107 10.97 0.01 14.86
CA LEU A 107 9.57 -0.24 14.53
C LEU A 107 9.40 -0.47 13.03
N GLN A 108 10.06 0.33 12.19
CA GLN A 108 10.02 0.13 10.75
C GLN A 108 10.47 -1.27 10.36
N GLN A 109 11.57 -1.73 10.93
CA GLN A 109 12.11 -3.06 10.65
C GLN A 109 11.13 -4.15 11.04
N ARG A 110 10.51 -4.01 12.21
CA ARG A 110 9.52 -5.00 12.69
C ARG A 110 8.29 -5.03 11.79
N VAL A 111 7.77 -3.87 11.40
CA VAL A 111 6.62 -3.79 10.50
C VAL A 111 6.94 -4.41 9.15
N MET A 112 8.14 -4.16 8.61
CA MET A 112 8.56 -4.77 7.36
C MET A 112 8.59 -6.30 7.47
N GLU A 113 9.26 -6.82 8.48
CA GLU A 113 9.45 -8.26 8.63
C GLU A 113 8.18 -9.01 8.99
N GLU A 114 7.38 -8.44 9.91
CA GLU A 114 6.21 -9.15 10.44
C GLU A 114 4.92 -8.88 9.67
N ALA A 115 4.84 -7.80 8.94
CA ALA A 115 3.62 -7.43 8.23
C ALA A 115 3.82 -7.28 6.73
N GLU A 116 4.66 -6.34 6.28
CA GLU A 116 4.76 -6.02 4.85
C GLU A 116 5.20 -7.22 4.02
N TRP A 117 6.26 -7.90 4.44
CA TRP A 117 6.80 -9.06 3.72
C TRP A 117 5.90 -10.28 3.79
N VAL A 118 4.89 -10.26 4.62
CA VAL A 118 3.91 -11.35 4.75
C VAL A 118 2.69 -11.07 3.86
N ILE A 119 2.11 -9.87 3.96
CA ILE A 119 0.84 -9.59 3.27
C ILE A 119 0.98 -9.18 1.81
N MET A 120 2.10 -8.59 1.40
CA MET A 120 2.27 -8.20 0.01
C MET A 120 2.32 -9.42 -0.93
N PRO A 121 3.15 -10.43 -0.69
CA PRO A 121 3.14 -11.63 -1.52
C PRO A 121 1.78 -12.33 -1.51
N ARG A 122 1.09 -12.36 -0.36
CA ARG A 122 -0.23 -12.96 -0.26
C ARG A 122 -1.25 -12.21 -1.11
N ALA A 123 -1.23 -10.88 -1.07
CA ALA A 123 -2.14 -10.07 -1.88
C ALA A 123 -1.92 -10.32 -3.37
N ILE A 124 -0.67 -10.36 -3.80
CA ILE A 124 -0.30 -10.62 -5.19
C ILE A 124 -0.82 -12.00 -5.62
N ASP A 125 -0.61 -13.00 -4.78
CA ASP A 125 -1.07 -14.37 -5.06
C ASP A 125 -2.59 -14.43 -5.20
N LEU A 126 -3.33 -13.80 -4.29
CA LEU A 126 -4.79 -13.78 -4.34
C LEU A 126 -5.29 -13.10 -5.61
N ILE A 127 -4.69 -11.99 -6.00
CA ILE A 127 -5.07 -11.26 -7.22
C ILE A 127 -4.75 -12.08 -8.47
N ALA A 128 -3.56 -12.66 -8.51
CA ALA A 128 -3.11 -13.46 -9.66
C ALA A 128 -4.01 -14.67 -9.90
N ASN A 129 -4.60 -15.20 -8.85
CA ASN A 129 -5.49 -16.36 -8.94
C ASN A 129 -6.98 -15.99 -9.06
N GLY A 130 -7.27 -14.72 -9.32
CA GLY A 130 -8.65 -14.26 -9.55
C GLY A 130 -9.54 -14.32 -8.32
N LYS A 131 -8.98 -14.31 -7.13
CA LYS A 131 -9.72 -14.46 -5.87
C LYS A 131 -10.16 -13.14 -5.24
N VAL A 132 -9.85 -12.02 -5.89
CA VAL A 132 -10.13 -10.69 -5.35
C VAL A 132 -11.10 -9.96 -6.26
N THR A 133 -12.19 -9.46 -5.68
CA THR A 133 -13.13 -8.58 -6.37
C THR A 133 -13.37 -7.34 -5.53
N VAL A 134 -13.79 -6.25 -6.17
CA VAL A 134 -14.12 -4.99 -5.48
C VAL A 134 -15.59 -4.70 -5.73
N GLU A 135 -16.36 -4.54 -4.66
CA GLU A 135 -17.78 -4.20 -4.72
C GLU A 135 -18.07 -3.05 -3.76
N ASP A 136 -18.60 -1.95 -4.29
CA ASP A 136 -18.94 -0.77 -3.50
C ASP A 136 -17.76 -0.26 -2.64
N GLY A 137 -16.55 -0.27 -3.21
CA GLY A 137 -15.36 0.18 -2.52
C GLY A 137 -14.79 -0.81 -1.49
N HIS A 138 -15.37 -1.98 -1.39
CA HIS A 138 -14.91 -3.02 -0.47
C HIS A 138 -14.34 -4.20 -1.24
N VAL A 139 -13.24 -4.73 -0.73
CA VAL A 139 -12.60 -5.91 -1.32
C VAL A 139 -13.26 -7.17 -0.78
N LYS A 140 -13.60 -8.09 -1.67
CA LYS A 140 -14.09 -9.42 -1.34
C LYS A 140 -13.04 -10.43 -1.76
N ILE A 141 -12.70 -11.33 -0.86
CA ILE A 141 -11.71 -12.38 -1.11
C ILE A 141 -12.43 -13.72 -1.12
N LYS A 142 -12.24 -14.45 -2.22
CA LYS A 142 -12.84 -15.76 -2.38
C LYS A 142 -11.77 -16.80 -2.03
N GLU A 143 -12.01 -17.56 -1.00
CA GLU A 143 -11.13 -18.66 -0.60
C GLU A 143 -11.68 -20.04 -1.03
#